data_370f4ec78a25251587d0ee51428f2df3
#
_entry.id   370f4ec78a25251587d0ee51428f2df3
#
_cell.length_a   1.000
_cell.length_b   1.000
_cell.length_c   1.000
_cell.angle_alpha   90.00
_cell.angle_beta   90.00
_cell.angle_gamma   90.00
#
_symmetry.space_group_name_H-M   'P 1'
#
loop_
_entity.id
_entity.type
_entity.pdbx_description
1 polymer ?
#
loop_
_entity_poly.entity_id
_entity_poly.type
_entity_poly.pdbx_seq_one_letter_code
_entity_poly.pdbx_strand_id
1 'polypeptide(L)'
;MDRKHGTADRIAVYGILALLLLGGIAAFAFSRDFSGTEKRYLAKAPHNFSLADWTLNNDLETYLSDQIPLREQLVGLDSRLQVWTGRATQLETWPTGDAIVEPPVQADLKTLTDRTARMREVAGDIPCRFLVPPTAGMLRMNEMTAVRRAVYEEEAEVYAGLTGQEGFIPLLDAFAASEEPVFYLTDHHWNDNGVRLAYEAFCSAAGPEPAGMEAFTRTEYSPFTGTTQARAGLPAARADTLVCMEPAFPVTFEVKETGETYDHLTFPEKAATCDGYEVFLDGNHGLLTVRNPGAAGRLLVFRDSFASSLIPYLSANYGEITAVDVRYYAGTFADALEEAGEPDEILFLYSLDSLANDTSVARKLRRKE
;
A
#
# COMPACT_ATOMS: atom_id res chain seq x y z
N MET A 1 6.24 -53.81 -25.58
CA MET A 1 7.62 -53.26 -25.49
C MET A 1 7.86 -52.80 -24.07
N ASP A 2 8.25 -53.76 -23.17
CA ASP A 2 8.51 -53.45 -21.76
C ASP A 2 9.84 -52.69 -21.65
N ARG A 3 9.77 -51.37 -21.40
CA ARG A 3 10.93 -50.61 -20.94
C ARG A 3 11.21 -51.03 -19.50
N LYS A 4 12.23 -51.90 -19.30
CA LYS A 4 12.82 -52.11 -17.99
C LYS A 4 13.30 -50.74 -17.49
N HIS A 5 12.63 -50.18 -16.48
CA HIS A 5 13.13 -48.98 -15.79
C HIS A 5 14.55 -49.30 -15.30
N GLY A 6 15.53 -48.57 -15.80
CA GLY A 6 16.93 -48.78 -15.46
C GLY A 6 17.20 -48.46 -14.00
N THR A 7 18.32 -48.93 -13.47
CA THR A 7 18.75 -48.61 -12.09
C THR A 7 18.82 -47.11 -11.85
N ALA A 8 19.18 -46.30 -12.88
CA ALA A 8 19.20 -44.84 -12.83
C ALA A 8 17.82 -44.24 -12.58
N ASP A 9 16.75 -44.75 -13.23
CA ASP A 9 15.38 -44.27 -13.03
C ASP A 9 14.91 -44.51 -11.59
N ARG A 10 15.25 -45.67 -11.01
CA ARG A 10 14.93 -46.00 -9.61
C ARG A 10 15.68 -45.09 -8.64
N ILE A 11 16.95 -44.82 -8.86
CA ILE A 11 17.76 -43.90 -8.04
C ILE A 11 17.18 -42.51 -8.10
N ALA A 12 16.78 -42.02 -9.28
CA ALA A 12 16.15 -40.72 -9.44
C ALA A 12 14.83 -40.64 -8.67
N VAL A 13 13.96 -41.65 -8.79
CA VAL A 13 12.67 -41.68 -8.07
C VAL A 13 12.87 -41.70 -6.56
N TYR A 14 13.73 -42.60 -6.04
CA TYR A 14 14.00 -42.66 -4.60
C TYR A 14 14.69 -41.38 -4.09
N GLY A 15 15.55 -40.77 -4.89
CA GLY A 15 16.18 -39.48 -4.56
C GLY A 15 15.15 -38.36 -4.40
N ILE A 16 14.21 -38.26 -5.35
CA ILE A 16 13.11 -37.26 -5.27
C ILE A 16 12.23 -37.54 -4.06
N LEU A 17 11.81 -38.77 -3.82
CA LEU A 17 10.97 -39.12 -2.66
C LEU A 17 11.69 -38.84 -1.34
N ALA A 18 12.98 -39.13 -1.23
CA ALA A 18 13.77 -38.80 -0.06
C ALA A 18 13.88 -37.27 0.16
N LEU A 19 14.08 -36.53 -0.91
CA LEU A 19 14.15 -35.05 -0.84
C LEU A 19 12.82 -34.45 -0.38
N LEU A 20 11.69 -34.93 -0.91
CA LEU A 20 10.36 -34.48 -0.50
C LEU A 20 10.09 -34.85 0.97
N LEU A 21 10.43 -36.04 1.40
CA LEU A 21 10.25 -36.48 2.79
C LEU A 21 11.13 -35.68 3.75
N LEU A 22 12.41 -35.49 3.43
CA LEU A 22 13.33 -34.70 4.24
C LEU A 22 12.92 -33.22 4.27
N GLY A 23 12.45 -32.65 3.13
CA GLY A 23 11.90 -31.29 3.05
C GLY A 23 10.66 -31.12 3.95
N GLY A 24 9.73 -32.08 3.92
CA GLY A 24 8.56 -32.09 4.79
C GLY A 24 8.95 -32.17 6.28
N ILE A 25 9.87 -33.07 6.65
CA ILE A 25 10.37 -33.16 8.04
C ILE A 25 11.02 -31.84 8.46
N ALA A 26 11.84 -31.25 7.61
CA ALA A 26 12.51 -29.97 7.90
C ALA A 26 11.51 -28.82 8.04
N ALA A 27 10.44 -28.80 7.27
CA ALA A 27 9.38 -27.80 7.37
C ALA A 27 8.73 -27.80 8.77
N PHE A 28 8.52 -28.97 9.36
CA PHE A 28 7.99 -29.08 10.72
C PHE A 28 9.05 -28.83 11.82
N ALA A 29 10.30 -29.23 11.58
CA ALA A 29 11.36 -29.11 12.57
C ALA A 29 11.92 -27.68 12.71
N PHE A 30 11.87 -26.89 11.63
CA PHE A 30 12.44 -25.55 11.54
C PHE A 30 11.40 -24.50 11.09
N SER A 31 10.15 -24.67 11.53
CA SER A 31 9.08 -23.74 11.18
C SER A 31 9.37 -22.32 11.70
N ARG A 32 8.96 -21.32 10.90
CA ARG A 32 9.10 -19.89 11.22
C ARG A 32 7.71 -19.27 11.24
N ASP A 33 7.49 -18.31 12.12
CA ASP A 33 6.21 -17.60 12.21
C ASP A 33 6.13 -16.44 11.21
N PHE A 34 7.29 -15.89 10.79
CA PHE A 34 7.34 -14.69 9.97
C PHE A 34 8.46 -14.77 8.93
N SER A 35 8.20 -14.23 7.72
CA SER A 35 9.19 -14.00 6.69
C SER A 35 9.59 -12.53 6.66
N GLY A 36 10.84 -12.24 7.03
CA GLY A 36 11.39 -10.88 6.93
C GLY A 36 11.53 -10.38 5.49
N THR A 37 11.74 -11.29 4.54
CA THR A 37 11.86 -10.96 3.11
C THR A 37 10.50 -10.64 2.49
N GLU A 38 9.48 -11.47 2.79
CA GLU A 38 8.12 -11.30 2.26
C GLU A 38 7.26 -10.35 3.12
N LYS A 39 7.77 -9.94 4.29
CA LYS A 39 7.09 -9.06 5.25
C LYS A 39 5.67 -9.54 5.61
N ARG A 40 5.53 -10.86 5.81
CA ARG A 40 4.24 -11.46 6.17
C ARG A 40 4.39 -12.61 7.18
N TYR A 41 3.33 -12.85 7.90
CA TYR A 41 3.23 -14.06 8.69
C TYR A 41 3.12 -15.29 7.80
N LEU A 42 3.84 -16.34 8.17
CA LEU A 42 3.82 -17.63 7.50
C LEU A 42 2.71 -18.50 8.10
N ALA A 43 2.19 -19.42 7.29
CA ALA A 43 1.14 -20.34 7.72
C ALA A 43 1.61 -21.20 8.90
N LYS A 44 0.73 -21.38 9.88
CA LYS A 44 0.96 -22.25 11.04
C LYS A 44 0.58 -23.69 10.72
N ALA A 45 1.25 -24.63 11.38
CA ALA A 45 0.90 -26.05 11.22
C ALA A 45 -0.58 -26.30 11.57
N PRO A 46 -1.33 -27.04 10.76
CA PRO A 46 -2.73 -27.33 11.06
C PRO A 46 -2.85 -28.17 12.33
N HIS A 47 -3.73 -27.77 13.24
CA HIS A 47 -3.87 -28.40 14.55
C HIS A 47 -4.75 -29.64 14.56
N ASN A 48 -5.62 -29.82 13.57
CA ASN A 48 -6.58 -30.94 13.53
C ASN A 48 -6.36 -31.79 12.29
N PHE A 49 -5.88 -33.00 12.48
CA PHE A 49 -5.69 -33.98 11.40
C PHE A 49 -6.97 -34.78 11.16
N SER A 50 -7.68 -34.46 10.06
CA SER A 50 -8.76 -35.29 9.56
C SER A 50 -8.56 -35.57 8.08
N LEU A 51 -8.34 -36.82 7.71
CA LEU A 51 -8.16 -37.24 6.30
C LEU A 51 -9.44 -37.05 5.45
N ALA A 52 -10.57 -36.71 6.07
CA ALA A 52 -11.86 -36.50 5.39
C ALA A 52 -12.16 -35.02 5.11
N ASP A 53 -11.34 -34.09 5.58
CA ASP A 53 -11.56 -32.66 5.45
C ASP A 53 -10.66 -32.05 4.36
N TRP A 54 -11.26 -31.54 3.28
CA TRP A 54 -10.55 -30.87 2.19
C TRP A 54 -9.87 -29.57 2.60
N THR A 55 -10.35 -28.91 3.66
CA THR A 55 -9.69 -27.71 4.19
C THR A 55 -8.32 -28.02 4.75
N LEU A 56 -8.14 -29.21 5.32
CA LEU A 56 -6.86 -29.67 5.82
C LEU A 56 -5.79 -29.78 4.72
N ASN A 57 -6.17 -30.20 3.51
CA ASN A 57 -5.23 -30.32 2.41
C ASN A 57 -4.72 -28.93 1.98
N ASN A 58 -5.58 -27.94 1.91
CA ASN A 58 -5.20 -26.55 1.58
C ASN A 58 -4.34 -25.95 2.69
N ASP A 59 -4.69 -26.15 3.96
CA ASP A 59 -3.92 -25.65 5.09
C ASP A 59 -2.53 -26.30 5.16
N LEU A 60 -2.47 -27.60 4.92
CA LEU A 60 -1.20 -28.35 4.90
C LEU A 60 -0.33 -27.95 3.69
N GLU A 61 -0.92 -27.78 2.52
CA GLU A 61 -0.21 -27.32 1.31
C GLU A 61 0.36 -25.92 1.54
N THR A 62 -0.46 -24.99 2.06
CA THR A 62 -0.04 -23.63 2.38
C THR A 62 1.09 -23.64 3.42
N TYR A 63 0.94 -24.42 4.49
CA TYR A 63 1.98 -24.59 5.50
C TYR A 63 3.29 -25.12 4.91
N LEU A 64 3.24 -26.22 4.19
CA LEU A 64 4.44 -26.83 3.57
C LEU A 64 5.07 -25.86 2.56
N SER A 65 4.27 -25.15 1.76
CA SER A 65 4.75 -24.15 0.84
C SER A 65 5.47 -23.00 1.54
N ASP A 66 4.95 -22.54 2.67
CA ASP A 66 5.54 -21.46 3.45
C ASP A 66 6.79 -21.88 4.23
N GLN A 67 6.86 -23.15 4.66
CA GLN A 67 7.92 -23.68 5.52
C GLN A 67 9.00 -24.48 4.77
N ILE A 68 8.94 -24.53 3.43
CA ILE A 68 9.95 -25.25 2.65
C ILE A 68 11.35 -24.66 2.91
N PRO A 69 12.37 -25.50 3.17
CA PRO A 69 13.73 -25.02 3.36
C PRO A 69 14.22 -24.24 2.14
N LEU A 70 14.95 -23.13 2.38
CA LEU A 70 15.48 -22.24 1.34
C LEU A 70 14.39 -21.56 0.49
N ARG A 71 13.17 -21.45 1.00
CA ARG A 71 12.05 -20.85 0.27
C ARG A 71 12.38 -19.45 -0.31
N GLU A 72 12.97 -18.59 0.49
CA GLU A 72 13.33 -17.23 0.03
C GLU A 72 14.32 -17.26 -1.16
N GLN A 73 15.29 -18.19 -1.12
CA GLN A 73 16.24 -18.35 -2.21
C GLN A 73 15.57 -18.94 -3.47
N LEU A 74 14.62 -19.87 -3.29
CA LEU A 74 13.86 -20.46 -4.39
C LEU A 74 12.92 -19.44 -5.02
N VAL A 75 12.19 -18.63 -4.23
CA VAL A 75 11.36 -17.52 -4.70
C VAL A 75 12.21 -16.50 -5.45
N GLY A 76 13.37 -16.12 -4.90
CA GLY A 76 14.28 -15.20 -5.56
C GLY A 76 14.87 -15.74 -6.87
N LEU A 77 15.12 -17.06 -6.94
CA LEU A 77 15.55 -17.70 -8.19
C LEU A 77 14.43 -17.71 -9.23
N ASP A 78 13.21 -18.08 -8.83
CA ASP A 78 12.05 -18.06 -9.71
C ASP A 78 11.79 -16.66 -10.25
N SER A 79 11.74 -15.64 -9.39
CA SER A 79 11.57 -14.24 -9.79
C SER A 79 12.63 -13.80 -10.80
N ARG A 80 13.90 -14.17 -10.61
CA ARG A 80 14.97 -13.87 -11.58
C ARG A 80 14.75 -14.54 -12.92
N LEU A 81 14.32 -15.81 -12.92
CA LEU A 81 14.03 -16.55 -14.16
C LEU A 81 12.84 -15.96 -14.88
N GLN A 82 11.78 -15.56 -14.17
CA GLN A 82 10.62 -14.89 -14.72
C GLN A 82 11.03 -13.58 -15.41
N VAL A 83 11.74 -12.71 -14.70
CA VAL A 83 12.22 -11.43 -15.24
C VAL A 83 13.17 -11.64 -16.42
N TRP A 84 14.08 -12.61 -16.35
CA TRP A 84 14.99 -12.93 -17.46
C TRP A 84 14.25 -13.40 -18.72
N THR A 85 13.12 -14.10 -18.56
CA THR A 85 12.25 -14.50 -19.68
C THR A 85 11.28 -13.39 -20.14
N GLY A 86 11.38 -12.17 -19.60
CA GLY A 86 10.53 -11.03 -19.94
C GLY A 86 9.18 -11.02 -19.24
N ARG A 87 8.97 -11.89 -18.23
CA ARG A 87 7.75 -11.95 -17.43
C ARG A 87 7.85 -11.07 -16.19
N ALA A 88 6.70 -10.77 -15.57
CA ALA A 88 6.65 -10.24 -14.22
C ALA A 88 7.18 -11.26 -13.20
N THR A 89 7.49 -10.83 -11.98
CA THR A 89 7.75 -11.73 -10.86
C THR A 89 6.49 -12.54 -10.50
N GLN A 90 6.60 -13.47 -9.58
CA GLN A 90 5.47 -14.32 -9.16
C GLN A 90 4.26 -13.52 -8.65
N LEU A 91 4.48 -12.36 -8.04
CA LEU A 91 3.43 -11.45 -7.58
C LEU A 91 3.24 -10.24 -8.53
N GLU A 92 3.51 -10.46 -9.80
CA GLU A 92 3.26 -9.54 -10.93
C GLU A 92 4.00 -8.20 -10.87
N THR A 93 4.97 -8.02 -9.96
CA THR A 93 5.79 -6.82 -9.91
C THR A 93 6.84 -6.82 -11.02
N TRP A 94 7.24 -5.64 -11.47
CA TRP A 94 8.25 -5.51 -12.54
C TRP A 94 9.43 -4.64 -12.12
N PRO A 95 10.65 -5.16 -12.19
CA PRO A 95 11.85 -4.33 -12.12
C PRO A 95 11.86 -3.35 -13.29
N THR A 96 12.02 -2.07 -13.01
CA THR A 96 11.99 -0.97 -13.98
C THR A 96 13.06 0.05 -13.60
N GLY A 97 14.14 0.11 -14.37
CA GLY A 97 15.30 0.89 -13.98
C GLY A 97 15.89 0.41 -12.65
N ASP A 98 15.97 1.29 -11.67
CA ASP A 98 16.42 1.02 -10.31
C ASP A 98 15.28 0.73 -9.32
N ALA A 99 14.03 0.82 -9.77
CA ALA A 99 12.83 0.58 -8.97
C ALA A 99 12.16 -0.76 -9.28
N ILE A 100 11.26 -1.15 -8.40
CA ILE A 100 10.30 -2.23 -8.63
C ILE A 100 8.91 -1.58 -8.61
N VAL A 101 8.13 -1.81 -9.67
CA VAL A 101 6.79 -1.25 -9.79
C VAL A 101 5.74 -2.35 -9.63
N GLU A 102 4.60 -1.98 -9.08
CA GLU A 102 3.43 -2.86 -8.98
C GLU A 102 2.78 -3.06 -10.35
N PRO A 103 1.96 -4.10 -10.54
CA PRO A 103 1.20 -4.28 -11.77
C PRO A 103 0.27 -3.09 -12.00
N PRO A 104 -0.10 -2.80 -13.26
CA PRO A 104 -1.09 -1.77 -13.56
C PRO A 104 -2.41 -2.10 -12.89
N VAL A 105 -3.05 -1.10 -12.33
CA VAL A 105 -4.35 -1.25 -11.67
C VAL A 105 -5.40 -1.58 -12.73
N GLN A 106 -6.07 -2.70 -12.58
CA GLN A 106 -7.19 -3.06 -13.42
C GLN A 106 -8.41 -2.26 -12.96
N ALA A 107 -8.69 -1.17 -13.67
CA ALA A 107 -9.76 -0.25 -13.34
C ALA A 107 -10.64 0.05 -14.56
N ASP A 108 -11.93 0.19 -14.30
CA ASP A 108 -12.91 0.66 -15.27
C ASP A 108 -13.36 2.07 -14.89
N LEU A 109 -13.22 3.02 -15.83
CA LEU A 109 -13.53 4.43 -15.59
C LEU A 109 -14.97 4.63 -15.11
N LYS A 110 -15.93 3.85 -15.63
CA LYS A 110 -17.33 3.94 -15.21
C LYS A 110 -17.48 3.56 -13.73
N THR A 111 -16.86 2.47 -13.30
CA THR A 111 -16.89 2.03 -11.90
C THR A 111 -16.28 3.07 -10.97
N LEU A 112 -15.15 3.66 -11.36
CA LEU A 112 -14.50 4.73 -10.59
C LEU A 112 -15.40 5.97 -10.51
N THR A 113 -16.00 6.38 -11.62
CA THR A 113 -16.92 7.52 -11.69
C THR A 113 -18.16 7.28 -10.82
N ASP A 114 -18.74 6.08 -10.88
CA ASP A 114 -19.90 5.72 -10.05
C ASP A 114 -19.56 5.75 -8.55
N ARG A 115 -18.34 5.31 -8.17
CA ARG A 115 -17.89 5.37 -6.77
C ARG A 115 -17.69 6.80 -6.29
N THR A 116 -17.00 7.62 -7.06
CA THR A 116 -16.76 9.02 -6.70
C THR A 116 -18.03 9.86 -6.69
N ALA A 117 -18.99 9.56 -7.55
CA ALA A 117 -20.31 10.17 -7.50
C ALA A 117 -21.05 9.85 -6.19
N ARG A 118 -20.97 8.59 -5.71
CA ARG A 118 -21.54 8.20 -4.41
C ARG A 118 -20.80 8.85 -3.23
N MET A 119 -19.49 9.04 -3.32
CA MET A 119 -18.73 9.78 -2.32
C MET A 119 -19.22 11.24 -2.23
N ARG A 120 -19.49 11.88 -3.38
CA ARG A 120 -20.11 13.22 -3.41
C ARG A 120 -21.52 13.23 -2.82
N GLU A 121 -22.32 12.19 -3.09
CA GLU A 121 -23.64 12.06 -2.46
C GLU A 121 -23.55 11.98 -0.94
N VAL A 122 -22.53 11.30 -0.38
CA VAL A 122 -22.28 11.26 1.07
C VAL A 122 -21.85 12.62 1.60
N ALA A 123 -20.97 13.32 0.87
CA ALA A 123 -20.52 14.66 1.25
C ALA A 123 -21.66 15.68 1.28
N GLY A 124 -22.70 15.49 0.45
CA GLY A 124 -23.84 16.43 0.36
C GLY A 124 -23.39 17.80 -0.09
N ASP A 125 -23.72 18.84 0.69
CA ASP A 125 -23.36 20.23 0.41
C ASP A 125 -21.96 20.62 0.93
N ILE A 126 -21.27 19.72 1.62
CA ILE A 126 -19.92 19.97 2.13
C ILE A 126 -18.93 19.96 0.96
N PRO A 127 -18.08 20.98 0.80
CA PRO A 127 -17.04 20.99 -0.23
C PRO A 127 -16.19 19.73 -0.14
N CYS A 128 -16.04 19.02 -1.24
CA CYS A 128 -15.23 17.81 -1.25
C CYS A 128 -14.24 17.78 -2.42
N ARG A 129 -13.07 17.21 -2.17
CA ARG A 129 -12.01 17.02 -3.13
C ARG A 129 -11.56 15.57 -3.19
N PHE A 130 -11.02 15.22 -4.34
CA PHE A 130 -10.46 13.89 -4.60
C PHE A 130 -8.98 14.04 -4.94
N LEU A 131 -8.15 13.34 -4.20
CA LEU A 131 -6.73 13.25 -4.46
C LEU A 131 -6.39 11.78 -4.63
N VAL A 132 -6.10 11.42 -5.88
CA VAL A 132 -5.73 10.07 -6.28
C VAL A 132 -4.31 10.12 -6.82
N PRO A 133 -3.30 9.63 -6.10
CA PRO A 133 -1.93 9.58 -6.63
C PRO A 133 -1.87 8.73 -7.91
N PRO A 134 -1.11 9.15 -8.94
CA PRO A 134 -0.78 8.27 -10.05
C PRO A 134 0.04 7.08 -9.53
N THR A 135 0.15 6.00 -10.28
CA THR A 135 1.03 4.89 -9.91
C THR A 135 2.48 5.17 -10.32
N ALA A 136 3.44 4.57 -9.60
CA ALA A 136 4.85 4.65 -9.99
C ALA A 136 5.08 4.08 -11.41
N GLY A 137 4.28 3.10 -11.81
CA GLY A 137 4.31 2.50 -13.13
C GLY A 137 3.98 3.49 -14.25
N MET A 138 2.96 4.34 -14.05
CA MET A 138 2.62 5.41 -15.04
C MET A 138 3.78 6.37 -15.28
N LEU A 139 4.52 6.76 -14.23
CA LEU A 139 5.64 7.69 -14.36
C LEU A 139 6.88 7.07 -14.99
N ARG A 140 7.01 5.75 -14.89
CA ARG A 140 8.17 4.99 -15.40
C ARG A 140 7.91 4.23 -16.70
N MET A 141 6.79 4.48 -17.37
CA MET A 141 6.42 3.81 -18.63
C MET A 141 7.53 3.87 -19.69
N ASN A 142 8.26 4.99 -19.75
CA ASN A 142 9.33 5.19 -20.73
C ASN A 142 10.56 4.31 -20.50
N GLU A 143 10.71 3.73 -19.30
CA GLU A 143 11.78 2.80 -18.95
C GLU A 143 11.41 1.35 -19.31
N MET A 144 10.19 1.10 -19.77
CA MET A 144 9.63 -0.23 -20.00
C MET A 144 9.70 -0.65 -21.48
N THR A 145 9.61 -1.97 -21.71
CA THR A 145 9.40 -2.53 -23.05
C THR A 145 8.04 -2.09 -23.60
N ALA A 146 7.87 -2.07 -24.93
CA ALA A 146 6.62 -1.63 -25.56
C ALA A 146 5.38 -2.41 -25.05
N VAL A 147 5.51 -3.72 -24.80
CA VAL A 147 4.41 -4.55 -24.31
C VAL A 147 4.00 -4.16 -22.89
N ARG A 148 4.96 -3.91 -22.01
CA ARG A 148 4.67 -3.47 -20.63
C ARG A 148 4.14 -2.04 -20.59
N ARG A 149 4.70 -1.17 -21.43
CA ARG A 149 4.25 0.22 -21.57
C ARG A 149 2.77 0.30 -21.94
N ALA A 150 2.32 -0.50 -22.90
CA ALA A 150 0.94 -0.46 -23.40
C ALA A 150 -0.10 -0.65 -22.28
N VAL A 151 0.15 -1.53 -21.29
CA VAL A 151 -0.81 -1.74 -20.19
C VAL A 151 -0.82 -0.58 -19.19
N TYR A 152 0.29 0.14 -19.02
CA TYR A 152 0.30 1.36 -18.21
C TYR A 152 -0.24 2.58 -18.98
N GLU A 153 -0.17 2.60 -20.30
CA GLU A 153 -0.84 3.59 -21.13
C GLU A 153 -2.37 3.48 -20.99
N GLU A 154 -2.92 2.25 -20.95
CA GLU A 154 -4.35 2.01 -20.67
C GLU A 154 -4.73 2.49 -19.25
N GLU A 155 -3.92 2.20 -18.24
CA GLU A 155 -4.11 2.70 -16.88
C GLU A 155 -4.08 4.23 -16.83
N ALA A 156 -3.14 4.86 -17.53
CA ALA A 156 -3.00 6.32 -17.59
C ALA A 156 -4.20 6.99 -18.28
N GLU A 157 -4.80 6.36 -19.30
CA GLU A 157 -6.02 6.85 -19.94
C GLU A 157 -7.21 6.83 -18.97
N VAL A 158 -7.38 5.74 -18.21
CA VAL A 158 -8.41 5.64 -17.16
C VAL A 158 -8.18 6.70 -16.07
N TYR A 159 -6.94 6.85 -15.63
CA TYR A 159 -6.55 7.85 -14.63
C TYR A 159 -6.83 9.28 -15.12
N ALA A 160 -6.47 9.62 -16.36
CA ALA A 160 -6.74 10.94 -16.94
C ALA A 160 -8.26 11.21 -17.04
N GLY A 161 -9.05 10.20 -17.44
CA GLY A 161 -10.50 10.32 -17.49
C GLY A 161 -11.13 10.53 -16.10
N LEU A 162 -10.54 9.95 -15.05
CA LEU A 162 -10.98 10.13 -13.68
C LEU A 162 -10.60 11.52 -13.15
N THR A 163 -9.34 11.90 -13.25
CA THR A 163 -8.82 13.15 -12.69
C THR A 163 -9.22 14.39 -13.48
N GLY A 164 -9.72 14.23 -14.69
CA GLY A 164 -10.35 15.31 -15.46
C GLY A 164 -11.73 15.73 -14.97
N GLN A 165 -12.31 15.04 -13.95
CA GLN A 165 -13.62 15.38 -13.39
C GLN A 165 -13.50 16.48 -12.34
N GLU A 166 -14.63 17.17 -12.09
CA GLU A 166 -14.72 18.23 -11.07
C GLU A 166 -14.36 17.73 -9.68
N GLY A 167 -13.59 18.54 -8.93
CA GLY A 167 -13.16 18.25 -7.56
C GLY A 167 -11.92 17.34 -7.46
N PHE A 168 -11.40 16.84 -8.58
CA PHE A 168 -10.13 16.12 -8.58
C PHE A 168 -8.94 17.08 -8.61
N ILE A 169 -7.89 16.68 -7.89
CA ILE A 169 -6.59 17.37 -7.87
C ILE A 169 -5.63 16.55 -8.74
N PRO A 170 -5.30 17.02 -9.96
CA PRO A 170 -4.43 16.28 -10.85
C PRO A 170 -2.97 16.36 -10.37
N LEU A 171 -2.30 15.21 -10.25
CA LEU A 171 -0.90 15.11 -9.80
C LEU A 171 0.07 14.66 -10.88
N LEU A 172 -0.41 13.99 -11.94
CA LEU A 172 0.45 13.30 -12.90
C LEU A 172 1.46 14.26 -13.56
N ASP A 173 1.01 15.43 -14.01
CA ASP A 173 1.89 16.39 -14.69
C ASP A 173 2.92 16.99 -13.72
N ALA A 174 2.51 17.32 -12.50
CA ALA A 174 3.41 17.84 -11.47
C ALA A 174 4.47 16.81 -11.09
N PHE A 175 4.07 15.55 -10.97
CA PHE A 175 4.97 14.44 -10.65
C PHE A 175 5.93 14.13 -11.81
N ALA A 176 5.42 14.15 -13.05
CA ALA A 176 6.24 13.95 -14.25
C ALA A 176 7.24 15.08 -14.51
N ALA A 177 6.93 16.30 -14.09
CA ALA A 177 7.80 17.46 -14.21
C ALA A 177 8.86 17.56 -13.09
N SER A 178 8.76 16.73 -12.06
CA SER A 178 9.72 16.74 -10.94
C SER A 178 11.09 16.22 -11.38
N GLU A 179 12.16 16.95 -11.04
CA GLU A 179 13.54 16.51 -11.24
C GLU A 179 13.95 15.42 -10.24
N GLU A 180 13.33 15.37 -9.06
CA GLU A 180 13.57 14.38 -8.03
C GLU A 180 12.51 13.28 -8.09
N PRO A 181 12.87 12.03 -7.71
CA PRO A 181 11.88 10.96 -7.60
C PRO A 181 10.72 11.34 -6.67
N VAL A 182 9.51 10.94 -7.03
CA VAL A 182 8.28 11.21 -6.27
C VAL A 182 7.70 9.95 -5.62
N PHE A 183 8.24 8.78 -5.93
CA PHE A 183 7.92 7.49 -5.32
C PHE A 183 9.17 6.84 -4.74
N TYR A 184 8.97 5.98 -3.75
CA TYR A 184 10.03 5.07 -3.31
C TYR A 184 10.39 4.09 -4.44
N LEU A 185 11.62 3.60 -4.43
CA LEU A 185 12.10 2.60 -5.39
C LEU A 185 11.62 1.19 -5.05
N THR A 186 11.40 0.95 -3.77
CA THR A 186 11.11 -0.37 -3.20
C THR A 186 9.71 -0.49 -2.60
N ASP A 187 8.94 0.61 -2.62
CA ASP A 187 7.59 0.67 -2.10
C ASP A 187 6.63 1.34 -3.08
N HIS A 188 5.34 1.04 -2.98
CA HIS A 188 4.31 1.61 -3.84
C HIS A 188 3.89 3.02 -3.46
N HIS A 189 4.23 3.49 -2.26
CA HIS A 189 3.87 4.82 -1.80
C HIS A 189 4.76 5.90 -2.43
N TRP A 190 4.22 7.10 -2.51
CA TRP A 190 5.00 8.30 -2.74
C TRP A 190 6.04 8.51 -1.64
N ASN A 191 7.17 9.14 -1.98
CA ASN A 191 8.18 9.57 -1.02
C ASN A 191 7.88 11.00 -0.54
N ASP A 192 8.75 11.58 0.28
CA ASP A 192 8.58 12.93 0.84
C ASP A 192 8.43 14.03 -0.24
N ASN A 193 9.13 13.91 -1.38
CA ASN A 193 8.97 14.85 -2.47
C ASN A 193 7.59 14.74 -3.13
N GLY A 194 7.10 13.52 -3.37
CA GLY A 194 5.75 13.28 -3.89
C GLY A 194 4.67 13.79 -2.92
N VAL A 195 4.83 13.52 -1.63
CA VAL A 195 3.92 14.04 -0.59
C VAL A 195 3.90 15.56 -0.58
N ARG A 196 5.08 16.22 -0.65
CA ARG A 196 5.16 17.68 -0.67
C ARG A 196 4.45 18.28 -1.88
N LEU A 197 4.67 17.73 -3.07
CA LEU A 197 3.98 18.17 -4.29
C LEU A 197 2.47 17.97 -4.21
N ALA A 198 2.01 16.87 -3.61
CA ALA A 198 0.60 16.59 -3.40
C ALA A 198 -0.02 17.57 -2.38
N TYR A 199 0.72 17.92 -1.32
CA TYR A 199 0.32 18.93 -0.35
C TYR A 199 0.17 20.31 -0.98
N GLU A 200 1.15 20.75 -1.76
CA GLU A 200 1.10 22.03 -2.48
C GLU A 200 -0.08 22.08 -3.47
N ALA A 201 -0.33 20.98 -4.20
CA ALA A 201 -1.47 20.88 -5.10
C ALA A 201 -2.81 20.91 -4.36
N PHE A 202 -2.91 20.24 -3.22
CA PHE A 202 -4.09 20.28 -2.36
C PHE A 202 -4.34 21.72 -1.85
N CYS A 203 -3.34 22.38 -1.31
CA CYS A 203 -3.46 23.77 -0.82
C CYS A 203 -3.89 24.72 -1.94
N SER A 204 -3.31 24.58 -3.13
CA SER A 204 -3.71 25.38 -4.30
C SER A 204 -5.18 25.19 -4.68
N ALA A 205 -5.71 23.98 -4.53
CA ALA A 205 -7.10 23.66 -4.83
C ALA A 205 -8.07 24.02 -3.69
N ALA A 206 -7.64 23.86 -2.43
CA ALA A 206 -8.46 24.04 -1.23
C ALA A 206 -8.46 25.49 -0.70
N GLY A 207 -7.41 26.25 -1.02
CA GLY A 207 -7.30 27.67 -0.71
C GLY A 207 -6.37 28.06 0.44
N PRO A 208 -5.99 27.19 1.40
CA PRO A 208 -4.98 27.58 2.39
C PRO A 208 -3.60 27.72 1.73
N GLU A 209 -2.78 28.63 2.26
CA GLU A 209 -1.38 28.70 1.87
C GLU A 209 -0.61 27.49 2.43
N PRO A 210 0.26 26.83 1.65
CA PRO A 210 1.06 25.74 2.16
C PRO A 210 2.05 26.23 3.22
N ALA A 211 2.15 25.52 4.33
CA ALA A 211 3.12 25.84 5.38
C ALA A 211 4.55 25.63 4.85
N GLY A 212 5.46 26.53 5.26
CA GLY A 212 6.87 26.40 4.94
C GLY A 212 7.51 25.18 5.63
N MET A 213 8.62 24.72 5.08
CA MET A 213 9.32 23.51 5.60
C MET A 213 9.84 23.70 7.03
N GLU A 214 10.04 24.96 7.47
CA GLU A 214 10.40 25.32 8.85
C GLU A 214 9.32 25.00 9.89
N ALA A 215 8.09 24.75 9.45
CA ALA A 215 7.00 24.29 10.31
C ALA A 215 7.12 22.80 10.69
N PHE A 216 8.13 22.11 10.14
CA PHE A 216 8.29 20.67 10.34
C PHE A 216 9.72 20.32 10.74
N THR A 217 9.88 19.28 11.55
CA THR A 217 11.15 18.64 11.83
C THR A 217 11.32 17.45 10.91
N ARG A 218 12.38 17.49 10.08
CA ARG A 218 12.68 16.43 9.13
C ARG A 218 13.54 15.36 9.78
N THR A 219 13.11 14.10 9.73
CA THR A 219 13.88 12.94 10.23
C THR A 219 13.98 11.88 9.13
N GLU A 220 15.13 11.23 9.03
CA GLU A 220 15.42 10.21 8.02
C GLU A 220 15.69 8.86 8.66
N TYR A 221 15.14 7.81 8.08
CA TYR A 221 15.39 6.41 8.46
C TYR A 221 15.90 5.65 7.24
N SER A 222 17.12 5.11 7.36
CA SER A 222 17.78 4.37 6.28
C SER A 222 18.56 3.17 6.88
N PRO A 223 18.60 2.02 6.20
CA PRO A 223 17.93 1.74 4.91
C PRO A 223 16.44 1.44 5.10
N PHE A 224 15.61 1.89 4.16
CA PHE A 224 14.21 1.50 4.05
C PHE A 224 14.01 0.58 2.84
N THR A 225 13.30 -0.50 3.03
CA THR A 225 12.85 -1.42 1.98
C THR A 225 11.35 -1.63 2.11
N GLY A 226 10.60 -1.37 1.06
CA GLY A 226 9.15 -1.38 1.08
C GLY A 226 8.51 -2.73 0.74
N THR A 227 7.18 -2.70 0.70
CA THR A 227 6.33 -3.87 0.46
C THR A 227 6.37 -4.35 -0.99
N THR A 228 6.58 -3.46 -1.97
CA THR A 228 6.74 -3.84 -3.38
C THR A 228 7.99 -4.69 -3.59
N GLN A 229 9.08 -4.35 -2.90
CA GLN A 229 10.30 -5.15 -2.87
C GLN A 229 10.05 -6.54 -2.26
N ALA A 230 9.31 -6.60 -1.16
CA ALA A 230 8.98 -7.86 -0.50
C ALA A 230 8.17 -8.79 -1.43
N ARG A 231 7.20 -8.23 -2.16
CA ARG A 231 6.39 -8.95 -3.16
C ARG A 231 7.22 -9.44 -4.36
N ALA A 232 8.22 -8.68 -4.76
CA ALA A 232 9.05 -9.05 -5.89
C ALA A 232 9.90 -10.31 -5.64
N GLY A 233 10.27 -10.58 -4.39
CA GLY A 233 11.21 -11.65 -4.05
C GLY A 233 12.61 -11.44 -4.65
N LEU A 234 12.89 -10.24 -5.14
CA LEU A 234 14.18 -9.86 -5.73
C LEU A 234 14.96 -9.01 -4.73
N PRO A 235 16.30 -9.05 -4.72
CA PRO A 235 17.06 -8.07 -3.96
C PRO A 235 16.84 -6.68 -4.55
N ALA A 236 16.70 -5.67 -3.69
CA ALA A 236 16.65 -4.29 -4.13
C ALA A 236 17.96 -3.89 -4.80
N ALA A 237 17.88 -3.14 -5.89
CA ALA A 237 19.05 -2.56 -6.51
C ALA A 237 19.67 -1.50 -5.57
N ARG A 238 18.81 -0.77 -4.87
CA ARG A 238 19.16 0.24 -3.87
C ARG A 238 18.03 0.33 -2.83
N ALA A 239 18.39 0.51 -1.57
CA ALA A 239 17.44 0.81 -0.52
C ALA A 239 16.99 2.28 -0.61
N ASP A 240 15.77 2.54 -0.17
CA ASP A 240 15.25 3.89 0.01
C ASP A 240 15.70 4.51 1.34
N THR A 241 15.40 5.79 1.49
CA THR A 241 15.40 6.51 2.77
C THR A 241 13.98 6.96 3.05
N LEU A 242 13.43 6.55 4.18
CA LEU A 242 12.13 6.98 4.64
C LEU A 242 12.29 8.33 5.33
N VAL A 243 11.57 9.34 4.86
CA VAL A 243 11.62 10.71 5.40
C VAL A 243 10.30 11.02 6.08
N CYS A 244 10.38 11.43 7.34
CA CYS A 244 9.25 11.86 8.15
C CYS A 244 9.33 13.36 8.42
N MET A 245 8.20 14.04 8.26
CA MET A 245 8.03 15.46 8.55
C MET A 245 7.11 15.59 9.76
N GLU A 246 7.72 15.72 10.94
CA GLU A 246 6.99 15.89 12.20
C GLU A 246 6.65 17.37 12.39
N PRO A 247 5.38 17.75 12.75
CA PRO A 247 5.04 19.11 13.08
C PRO A 247 5.93 19.70 14.17
N ALA A 248 6.50 20.89 13.93
CA ALA A 248 7.28 21.63 14.92
C ALA A 248 6.38 22.52 15.83
N PHE A 249 5.07 22.40 15.71
CA PHE A 249 4.05 23.07 16.52
C PHE A 249 3.26 22.03 17.33
N PRO A 250 2.57 22.44 18.41
CA PRO A 250 1.82 21.49 19.24
C PRO A 250 0.71 20.80 18.46
N VAL A 251 0.69 19.49 18.52
CA VAL A 251 -0.39 18.65 17.99
C VAL A 251 -0.86 17.64 19.03
N THR A 252 -2.10 17.18 18.90
CA THR A 252 -2.61 16.03 19.63
C THR A 252 -3.10 15.01 18.61
N PHE A 253 -2.64 13.79 18.71
CA PHE A 253 -3.04 12.67 17.89
C PHE A 253 -3.79 11.65 18.76
N GLU A 254 -4.99 11.28 18.36
CA GLU A 254 -5.86 10.34 19.07
C GLU A 254 -6.25 9.19 18.15
N VAL A 255 -6.05 7.96 18.60
CA VAL A 255 -6.52 6.72 17.96
C VAL A 255 -7.82 6.31 18.63
N LYS A 256 -8.92 6.36 17.90
CA LYS A 256 -10.27 6.16 18.46
C LYS A 256 -10.48 4.76 19.01
N GLU A 257 -9.97 3.74 18.33
CA GLU A 257 -10.18 2.34 18.68
C GLU A 257 -9.52 1.96 20.00
N THR A 258 -8.39 2.57 20.34
CA THR A 258 -7.63 2.29 21.56
C THR A 258 -7.84 3.34 22.64
N GLY A 259 -8.26 4.55 22.25
CA GLY A 259 -8.33 5.73 23.12
C GLY A 259 -6.96 6.30 23.47
N GLU A 260 -5.91 5.83 22.81
CA GLU A 260 -4.55 6.33 23.01
C GLU A 260 -4.40 7.72 22.41
N THR A 261 -3.61 8.55 23.10
CA THR A 261 -3.38 9.94 22.70
C THR A 261 -1.88 10.24 22.76
N TYR A 262 -1.37 10.91 21.73
CA TYR A 262 0.03 11.24 21.54
C TYR A 262 0.18 12.74 21.22
N ASP A 263 1.37 13.29 21.43
CA ASP A 263 1.77 14.65 21.07
C ASP A 263 2.67 14.73 19.84
N HIS A 264 2.70 13.65 19.06
CA HIS A 264 3.49 13.47 17.84
C HIS A 264 2.72 12.62 16.82
N LEU A 265 3.11 12.70 15.55
CA LEU A 265 2.48 11.98 14.44
C LEU A 265 3.38 10.90 13.83
N THR A 266 4.66 10.85 14.22
CA THR A 266 5.62 9.85 13.74
C THR A 266 6.11 8.97 14.87
N PHE A 267 6.28 7.67 14.58
CA PHE A 267 6.61 6.60 15.52
C PHE A 267 7.93 5.94 15.12
N PRO A 268 9.07 6.50 15.56
CA PRO A 268 10.41 6.08 15.14
C PRO A 268 10.71 4.59 15.31
N GLU A 269 10.15 3.96 16.33
CA GLU A 269 10.32 2.53 16.62
C GLU A 269 9.73 1.63 15.51
N LYS A 270 8.76 2.13 14.74
CA LYS A 270 8.17 1.41 13.62
C LYS A 270 9.08 1.39 12.39
N ALA A 271 9.96 2.37 12.22
CA ALA A 271 10.82 2.47 11.03
C ALA A 271 11.72 1.24 10.82
N ALA A 272 12.06 0.53 11.90
CA ALA A 272 12.86 -0.69 11.87
C ALA A 272 12.04 -1.99 11.87
N THR A 273 10.71 -1.91 11.84
CA THR A 273 9.82 -3.08 11.79
C THR A 273 9.74 -3.67 10.37
N CYS A 274 9.00 -4.76 10.23
CA CYS A 274 8.74 -5.37 8.92
C CYS A 274 7.99 -4.45 7.95
N ASP A 275 7.14 -3.56 8.46
CA ASP A 275 6.51 -2.50 7.70
C ASP A 275 6.94 -1.13 8.24
N GLY A 276 8.12 -0.66 7.78
CA GLY A 276 8.66 0.62 8.23
C GLY A 276 7.78 1.84 7.88
N TYR A 277 6.84 1.70 6.93
CA TYR A 277 5.92 2.78 6.59
C TYR A 277 4.89 3.06 7.71
N GLU A 278 4.69 2.11 8.64
CA GLU A 278 3.89 2.33 9.86
C GLU A 278 4.47 3.40 10.80
N VAL A 279 5.66 3.93 10.51
CA VAL A 279 6.21 5.11 11.19
C VAL A 279 5.25 6.29 11.16
N PHE A 280 4.43 6.41 10.13
CA PHE A 280 3.40 7.42 10.03
C PHE A 280 2.14 6.99 10.78
N LEU A 281 1.69 7.79 11.75
CA LEU A 281 0.43 7.64 12.48
C LEU A 281 0.25 6.29 13.18
N ASP A 282 1.36 5.65 13.63
CA ASP A 282 1.36 4.32 14.24
C ASP A 282 0.76 3.22 13.34
N GLY A 283 0.72 3.43 12.03
CA GLY A 283 0.18 2.49 11.05
C GLY A 283 -1.27 2.74 10.66
N ASN A 284 -2.03 1.65 10.48
CA ASN A 284 -3.38 1.73 9.95
C ASN A 284 -4.43 1.61 11.07
N HIS A 285 -5.23 2.67 11.23
CA HIS A 285 -6.35 2.76 12.17
C HIS A 285 -7.63 3.12 11.44
N GLY A 286 -8.76 2.68 11.95
CA GLY A 286 -10.08 2.93 11.36
C GLY A 286 -10.51 4.39 11.47
N LEU A 287 -10.30 5.00 12.64
CA LEU A 287 -10.56 6.42 12.86
C LEU A 287 -9.48 7.03 13.76
N LEU A 288 -8.93 8.13 13.31
CA LEU A 288 -7.99 8.94 14.08
C LEU A 288 -8.33 10.42 13.99
N THR A 289 -7.92 11.17 15.01
CA THR A 289 -8.10 12.62 15.05
C THR A 289 -6.77 13.31 15.34
N VAL A 290 -6.41 14.29 14.53
CA VAL A 290 -5.27 15.18 14.76
C VAL A 290 -5.79 16.56 15.06
N ARG A 291 -5.32 17.18 16.15
CA ARG A 291 -5.70 18.56 16.54
C ARG A 291 -4.48 19.46 16.61
N ASN A 292 -4.59 20.61 15.98
CA ASN A 292 -3.63 21.72 16.07
C ASN A 292 -4.33 22.94 16.67
N PRO A 293 -4.05 23.31 17.94
CA PRO A 293 -4.70 24.46 18.58
C PRO A 293 -4.30 25.81 17.96
N GLY A 294 -3.27 25.85 17.11
CA GLY A 294 -2.80 27.06 16.43
C GLY A 294 -3.47 27.33 15.08
N ALA A 295 -4.25 26.38 14.56
CA ALA A 295 -4.96 26.51 13.28
C ALA A 295 -6.48 26.53 13.50
N ALA A 296 -7.22 26.81 12.42
CA ALA A 296 -8.68 26.80 12.41
C ALA A 296 -9.17 25.85 11.31
N GLY A 297 -10.49 25.58 11.33
CA GLY A 297 -11.12 24.71 10.33
C GLY A 297 -11.01 23.22 10.67
N ARG A 298 -11.94 22.47 10.08
CA ARG A 298 -12.11 21.03 10.32
C ARG A 298 -12.11 20.30 8.98
N LEU A 299 -11.18 19.36 8.81
CA LEU A 299 -11.04 18.52 7.62
C LEU A 299 -11.42 17.09 7.95
N LEU A 300 -12.33 16.50 7.17
CA LEU A 300 -12.57 15.07 7.19
C LEU A 300 -11.80 14.42 6.03
N VAL A 301 -10.92 13.46 6.32
CA VAL A 301 -10.15 12.73 5.32
C VAL A 301 -10.63 11.28 5.28
N PHE A 302 -11.27 10.87 4.20
CA PHE A 302 -11.43 9.45 3.89
C PHE A 302 -10.19 8.96 3.16
N ARG A 303 -9.57 7.90 3.66
CA ARG A 303 -8.21 7.57 3.29
C ARG A 303 -7.91 6.09 3.07
N ASP A 304 -6.77 5.85 2.43
CA ASP A 304 -5.94 4.66 2.62
C ASP A 304 -4.56 5.07 3.20
N SER A 305 -3.56 4.19 3.11
CA SER A 305 -2.23 4.42 3.67
C SER A 305 -1.45 5.57 3.02
N PHE A 306 -1.80 5.98 1.80
CA PHE A 306 -1.16 7.14 1.16
C PHE A 306 -1.34 8.43 1.97
N ALA A 307 -2.48 8.60 2.64
CA ALA A 307 -2.71 9.78 3.46
C ALA A 307 -1.83 9.84 4.71
N SER A 308 -1.28 8.71 5.17
CA SER A 308 -0.53 8.68 6.43
C SER A 308 0.65 9.64 6.45
N SER A 309 1.38 9.77 5.35
CA SER A 309 2.50 10.71 5.21
C SER A 309 2.07 12.14 4.86
N LEU A 310 0.82 12.35 4.37
CA LEU A 310 0.30 13.67 4.02
C LEU A 310 -0.35 14.37 5.23
N ILE A 311 -0.97 13.64 6.15
CA ILE A 311 -1.66 14.20 7.32
C ILE A 311 -0.77 15.11 8.17
N PRO A 312 0.53 14.80 8.43
CA PRO A 312 1.43 15.73 9.11
C PRO A 312 1.49 17.10 8.45
N TYR A 313 1.54 17.18 7.12
CA TYR A 313 1.52 18.44 6.40
C TYR A 313 0.18 19.17 6.52
N LEU A 314 -0.94 18.45 6.35
CA LEU A 314 -2.29 19.02 6.47
C LEU A 314 -2.56 19.56 7.85
N SER A 315 -1.93 19.01 8.91
CA SER A 315 -2.09 19.46 10.28
C SER A 315 -1.60 20.90 10.52
N ALA A 316 -0.80 21.45 9.62
CA ALA A 316 -0.40 22.86 9.69
C ALA A 316 -1.54 23.81 9.29
N ASN A 317 -2.51 23.36 8.49
CA ASN A 317 -3.57 24.19 7.93
C ASN A 317 -4.93 24.04 8.62
N TYR A 318 -5.15 22.94 9.36
CA TYR A 318 -6.45 22.64 9.97
C TYR A 318 -6.34 22.48 11.48
N GLY A 319 -7.32 23.07 12.19
CA GLY A 319 -7.42 22.93 13.65
C GLY A 319 -7.81 21.54 14.09
N GLU A 320 -8.59 20.82 13.28
CA GLU A 320 -8.93 19.42 13.49
C GLU A 320 -8.98 18.67 12.16
N ILE A 321 -8.32 17.50 12.13
CA ILE A 321 -8.40 16.54 11.05
C ILE A 321 -8.96 15.25 11.62
N THR A 322 -10.14 14.83 11.15
CA THR A 322 -10.65 13.47 11.37
C THR A 322 -10.30 12.62 10.15
N ALA A 323 -9.53 11.58 10.32
CA ALA A 323 -9.14 10.71 9.22
C ALA A 323 -9.68 9.30 9.40
N VAL A 324 -10.35 8.77 8.37
CA VAL A 324 -11.11 7.53 8.41
C VAL A 324 -10.65 6.58 7.30
N ASP A 325 -10.09 5.44 7.71
CA ASP A 325 -9.83 4.33 6.81
C ASP A 325 -10.98 3.33 6.90
N VAL A 326 -11.84 3.35 5.91
CA VAL A 326 -13.04 2.50 5.91
C VAL A 326 -12.76 1.00 5.86
N ARG A 327 -11.52 0.58 5.59
CA ARG A 327 -11.12 -0.82 5.64
C ARG A 327 -11.12 -1.33 7.07
N TYR A 328 -10.71 -0.48 8.02
CA TYR A 328 -10.58 -0.78 9.46
C TYR A 328 -11.71 -0.18 10.30
N TYR A 329 -12.31 0.93 9.88
CA TYR A 329 -13.44 1.55 10.56
C TYR A 329 -14.68 0.64 10.51
N ALA A 330 -15.39 0.48 11.63
CA ALA A 330 -16.53 -0.44 11.69
C ALA A 330 -17.78 0.09 10.95
N GLY A 331 -17.97 1.42 10.88
CA GLY A 331 -19.10 2.09 10.26
C GLY A 331 -19.00 2.22 8.74
N THR A 332 -19.95 2.96 8.17
CA THR A 332 -20.03 3.39 6.77
C THR A 332 -19.40 4.77 6.59
N PHE A 333 -19.33 5.27 5.36
CA PHE A 333 -18.94 6.66 5.08
C PHE A 333 -19.89 7.69 5.74
N ALA A 334 -21.19 7.40 5.76
CA ALA A 334 -22.18 8.27 6.38
C ALA A 334 -22.03 8.26 7.92
N ASP A 335 -21.78 7.10 8.54
CA ASP A 335 -21.51 7.01 9.98
C ASP A 335 -20.24 7.80 10.36
N ALA A 336 -19.19 7.75 9.52
CA ALA A 336 -17.96 8.49 9.73
C ALA A 336 -18.15 10.02 9.60
N LEU A 337 -18.99 10.47 8.66
CA LEU A 337 -19.34 11.87 8.52
C LEU A 337 -20.12 12.37 9.74
N GLU A 338 -21.06 11.58 10.26
CA GLU A 338 -21.80 11.89 11.48
C GLU A 338 -20.87 11.98 12.70
N GLU A 339 -19.91 11.05 12.83
CA GLU A 339 -18.93 11.04 13.92
C GLU A 339 -17.93 12.19 13.84
N ALA A 340 -17.53 12.62 12.64
CA ALA A 340 -16.69 13.79 12.42
C ALA A 340 -17.42 15.09 12.77
N GLY A 341 -18.74 15.08 12.86
CA GLY A 341 -19.57 16.26 13.13
C GLY A 341 -19.72 17.12 11.88
N GLU A 342 -19.44 18.42 11.99
CA GLU A 342 -19.60 19.39 10.87
C GLU A 342 -18.21 19.76 10.31
N PRO A 343 -17.60 18.98 9.41
CA PRO A 343 -16.35 19.37 8.77
C PRO A 343 -16.61 20.51 7.77
N ASP A 344 -15.64 21.42 7.65
CA ASP A 344 -15.68 22.50 6.67
C ASP A 344 -15.41 21.99 5.26
N GLU A 345 -14.66 20.89 5.15
CA GLU A 345 -14.24 20.27 3.89
C GLU A 345 -14.01 18.77 4.06
N ILE A 346 -14.17 18.01 2.95
CA ILE A 346 -13.88 16.58 2.86
C ILE A 346 -12.81 16.33 1.81
N LEU A 347 -11.78 15.57 2.18
CA LEU A 347 -10.79 15.02 1.26
C LEU A 347 -10.96 13.51 1.13
N PHE A 348 -11.22 13.04 -0.09
CA PHE A 348 -11.13 11.63 -0.44
C PHE A 348 -9.74 11.34 -1.02
N LEU A 349 -8.87 10.73 -0.23
CA LEU A 349 -7.51 10.38 -0.62
C LEU A 349 -7.37 8.87 -0.66
N TYR A 350 -7.33 8.34 -1.86
CA TYR A 350 -7.18 6.91 -2.13
C TYR A 350 -6.19 6.66 -3.25
N SER A 351 -5.39 5.62 -3.14
CA SER A 351 -4.69 5.07 -4.30
C SER A 351 -5.70 4.64 -5.37
N LEU A 352 -5.26 4.59 -6.62
CA LEU A 352 -6.11 4.13 -7.72
C LEU A 352 -6.62 2.70 -7.47
N ASP A 353 -5.75 1.83 -6.92
CA ASP A 353 -6.12 0.44 -6.59
C ASP A 353 -7.18 0.37 -5.48
N SER A 354 -7.00 1.10 -4.38
CA SER A 354 -8.01 1.14 -3.31
C SER A 354 -9.35 1.68 -3.82
N LEU A 355 -9.31 2.73 -4.65
CA LEU A 355 -10.53 3.29 -5.22
C LEU A 355 -11.20 2.32 -6.20
N ALA A 356 -10.43 1.57 -7.00
CA ALA A 356 -10.95 0.66 -8.00
C ALA A 356 -11.39 -0.70 -7.42
N ASN A 357 -10.57 -1.30 -6.56
CA ASN A 357 -10.65 -2.72 -6.26
C ASN A 357 -11.01 -3.04 -4.81
N ASP A 358 -10.86 -2.07 -3.87
CA ASP A 358 -11.17 -2.35 -2.47
C ASP A 358 -12.67 -2.61 -2.26
N THR A 359 -12.98 -3.80 -1.72
CA THR A 359 -14.35 -4.26 -1.48
C THR A 359 -14.99 -3.56 -0.28
N SER A 360 -14.21 -3.11 0.70
CA SER A 360 -14.71 -2.37 1.86
C SER A 360 -15.15 -0.97 1.44
N VAL A 361 -14.38 -0.27 0.60
CA VAL A 361 -14.78 1.01 0.00
C VAL A 361 -16.10 0.83 -0.75
N ALA A 362 -16.16 -0.14 -1.67
CA ALA A 362 -17.36 -0.39 -2.47
C ALA A 362 -18.59 -0.74 -1.62
N ARG A 363 -18.43 -1.56 -0.59
CA ARG A 363 -19.51 -2.01 0.29
C ARG A 363 -20.03 -0.90 1.18
N LYS A 364 -19.13 -0.09 1.77
CA LYS A 364 -19.49 0.92 2.76
C LYS A 364 -19.99 2.22 2.14
N LEU A 365 -19.85 2.39 0.82
CA LEU A 365 -20.53 3.43 0.03
C LEU A 365 -22.01 3.11 -0.26
N ARG A 366 -22.50 1.89 0.03
CA ARG A 366 -23.91 1.56 -0.16
C ARG A 366 -24.73 2.25 0.92
N ARG A 367 -25.89 2.81 0.52
CA ARG A 367 -26.88 3.29 1.51
C ARG A 367 -27.31 2.13 2.38
N LYS A 368 -27.51 2.38 3.69
CA LYS A 368 -28.32 1.49 4.54
C LYS A 368 -29.74 1.50 3.93
N GLU A 369 -30.22 0.34 3.44
CA GLU A 369 -31.62 0.14 3.05
C GLU A 369 -32.54 0.24 4.27
#